data_76ba5e71638a1b38bfc6c9996f5135cb
#
_entry.id   76ba5e71638a1b38bfc6c9996f5135cb
#
_cell.length_a   1.000
_cell.length_b   1.000
_cell.length_c   1.000
_cell.angle_alpha   90.00
_cell.angle_beta   90.00
_cell.angle_gamma   90.00
#
_symmetry.space_group_name_H-M   'P 1'
#
loop_
_entity.id
_entity.type
_entity.pdbx_description
1 polymer ?
#
loop_
_entity_poly.entity_id
_entity_poly.type
_entity_poly.pdbx_seq_one_letter_code
_entity_poly.pdbx_strand_id
1 'polypeptide(L)'
;VETAGDVDTLLLDKTGTITIGNRKATRFYPSAGVDERHFVRACMLSSLSDETPEGKSIVELGRESHLRMRDIDTAVTRMIKFTAETRCSGVDLADGTRIRKGAFDSIRAIAERAGNEFPLETEQRIRTISGNGGTPLVVCENEKILGVIELQDIIKPGIRERFERLRKMGVKTVMVTGDNPLTAKYIAQKAGVDDFIAEAKPEDKMEYIRKEQQEGKLVAMMGDGTNDAPALAQAD
;
A
#
# COMPACT_ATOMS: atom_id res chain seq x y z
N VAL A 1 33.11 -0.54 -11.46
CA VAL A 1 33.42 -0.13 -10.07
C VAL A 1 33.91 1.33 -10.00
N GLU A 2 34.67 1.78 -11.01
CA GLU A 2 35.16 3.16 -11.07
C GLU A 2 34.06 4.18 -11.38
N THR A 3 33.08 3.81 -12.19
CA THR A 3 31.94 4.68 -12.58
C THR A 3 30.96 4.96 -11.43
N ALA A 4 30.91 4.09 -10.42
CA ALA A 4 29.99 4.26 -9.29
C ALA A 4 30.34 5.41 -8.34
N GLY A 5 31.60 5.90 -8.40
CA GLY A 5 32.05 7.05 -7.60
C GLY A 5 31.69 8.41 -8.19
N ASP A 6 31.34 8.45 -9.47
CA ASP A 6 31.12 9.69 -10.22
C ASP A 6 29.64 9.95 -10.57
N VAL A 7 28.71 9.15 -10.01
CA VAL A 7 27.28 9.31 -10.25
C VAL A 7 26.77 10.59 -9.62
N ASP A 8 26.12 11.44 -10.40
CA ASP A 8 25.50 12.69 -9.95
C ASP A 8 24.07 12.49 -9.46
N THR A 9 23.33 11.64 -10.15
CA THR A 9 21.90 11.39 -9.87
C THR A 9 21.61 9.91 -9.85
N LEU A 10 20.97 9.45 -8.78
CA LEU A 10 20.47 8.09 -8.61
C LEU A 10 18.95 8.09 -8.72
N LEU A 11 18.43 7.48 -9.78
CA LEU A 11 17.02 7.28 -10.02
C LEU A 11 16.58 5.95 -9.41
N LEU A 12 15.56 5.97 -8.56
CA LEU A 12 15.12 4.84 -7.78
C LEU A 12 13.64 4.56 -8.01
N ASP A 13 13.31 3.34 -8.38
CA ASP A 13 11.91 2.91 -8.36
C ASP A 13 11.41 2.80 -6.90
N LYS A 14 10.17 3.16 -6.65
CA LYS A 14 9.58 3.06 -5.31
C LYS A 14 9.45 1.58 -4.90
N THR A 15 8.69 0.82 -5.67
CA THR A 15 8.31 -0.55 -5.33
C THR A 15 9.49 -1.52 -5.50
N GLY A 16 9.79 -2.27 -4.45
CA GLY A 16 10.88 -3.24 -4.46
C GLY A 16 12.28 -2.64 -4.24
N THR A 17 12.46 -1.32 -4.40
CA THR A 17 13.74 -0.62 -4.22
C THR A 17 13.75 0.23 -2.95
N ILE A 18 12.83 1.18 -2.81
CA ILE A 18 12.66 2.00 -1.60
C ILE A 18 11.78 1.26 -0.60
N THR A 19 10.74 0.59 -1.07
CA THR A 19 9.87 -0.27 -0.29
C THR A 19 10.19 -1.75 -0.52
N ILE A 20 9.78 -2.60 0.41
CA ILE A 20 9.95 -4.06 0.28
C ILE A 20 8.94 -4.72 -0.67
N GLY A 21 8.03 -3.94 -1.26
CA GLY A 21 7.01 -4.42 -2.19
C GLY A 21 5.74 -4.94 -1.53
N ASN A 22 5.72 -5.13 -0.22
CA ASN A 22 4.55 -5.54 0.55
C ASN A 22 3.98 -4.37 1.35
N ARG A 23 2.67 -4.43 1.60
CA ARG A 23 1.97 -3.51 2.49
C ARG A 23 1.71 -4.17 3.83
N LYS A 24 1.62 -3.36 4.88
CA LYS A 24 1.33 -3.79 6.24
C LYS A 24 0.16 -3.02 6.80
N ALA A 25 -0.77 -3.72 7.47
CA ALA A 25 -1.84 -3.08 8.22
C ALA A 25 -1.27 -2.30 9.41
N THR A 26 -1.63 -1.04 9.53
CA THR A 26 -1.11 -0.13 10.55
C THR A 26 -2.18 0.39 11.50
N ARG A 27 -3.42 0.50 11.04
CA ARG A 27 -4.53 1.00 11.87
C ARG A 27 -5.87 0.43 11.46
N PHE A 28 -6.76 0.32 12.46
CA PHE A 28 -8.18 0.03 12.30
C PHE A 28 -9.01 1.29 12.55
N TYR A 29 -9.95 1.56 11.67
CA TYR A 29 -10.87 2.69 11.78
C TYR A 29 -12.31 2.18 11.70
N PRO A 30 -12.93 1.82 12.84
CA PRO A 30 -14.35 1.49 12.84
C PRO A 30 -15.19 2.70 12.45
N SER A 31 -16.28 2.45 11.72
CA SER A 31 -17.28 3.49 11.41
C SER A 31 -18.01 3.95 12.66
N ALA A 32 -18.62 5.14 12.63
CA ALA A 32 -19.35 5.66 13.78
C ALA A 32 -20.45 4.69 14.23
N GLY A 33 -20.53 4.47 15.54
CA GLY A 33 -21.49 3.53 16.14
C GLY A 33 -21.10 2.06 16.08
N VAL A 34 -19.99 1.74 15.46
CA VAL A 34 -19.47 0.35 15.41
C VAL A 34 -18.49 0.14 16.56
N ASP A 35 -18.73 -0.91 17.34
CA ASP A 35 -17.82 -1.31 18.41
C ASP A 35 -16.46 -1.71 17.86
N GLU A 36 -15.38 -1.15 18.41
CA GLU A 36 -14.03 -1.40 17.95
C GLU A 36 -13.63 -2.87 18.00
N ARG A 37 -13.96 -3.55 19.08
CA ARG A 37 -13.66 -4.97 19.26
C ARG A 37 -14.39 -5.84 18.24
N HIS A 38 -15.64 -5.52 17.96
CA HIS A 38 -16.44 -6.18 16.93
C HIS A 38 -15.82 -5.98 15.54
N PHE A 39 -15.42 -4.74 15.23
CA PHE A 39 -14.76 -4.42 13.96
C PHE A 39 -13.44 -5.17 13.78
N VAL A 40 -12.57 -5.14 14.78
CA VAL A 40 -11.27 -5.83 14.73
C VAL A 40 -11.48 -7.34 14.55
N ARG A 41 -12.46 -7.92 15.24
CA ARG A 41 -12.83 -9.32 15.06
C ARG A 41 -13.25 -9.63 13.62
N ALA A 42 -14.09 -8.78 13.03
CA ALA A 42 -14.51 -8.92 11.63
C ALA A 42 -13.32 -8.82 10.67
N CYS A 43 -12.39 -7.89 10.91
CA CYS A 43 -11.16 -7.77 10.13
C CYS A 43 -10.29 -9.04 10.17
N MET A 44 -10.13 -9.62 11.35
CA MET A 44 -9.36 -10.86 11.52
C MET A 44 -10.05 -12.05 10.85
N LEU A 45 -11.35 -12.21 11.04
CA LEU A 45 -12.14 -13.28 10.41
C LEU A 45 -12.08 -13.21 8.89
N SER A 46 -12.26 -12.03 8.31
CA SER A 46 -12.20 -11.84 6.85
C SER A 46 -10.80 -12.07 6.26
N SER A 47 -9.77 -12.11 7.08
CA SER A 47 -8.38 -12.32 6.69
C SER A 47 -7.86 -13.73 6.94
N LEU A 48 -8.67 -14.64 7.51
CA LEU A 48 -8.25 -16.01 7.81
C LEU A 48 -7.85 -16.81 6.57
N SER A 49 -8.51 -16.58 5.46
CA SER A 49 -8.20 -17.23 4.17
C SER A 49 -7.19 -16.47 3.32
N ASP A 50 -6.74 -15.32 3.79
CA ASP A 50 -5.83 -14.44 3.07
C ASP A 50 -4.38 -14.76 3.48
N GLU A 51 -3.71 -15.57 2.66
CA GLU A 51 -2.33 -15.99 2.88
C GLU A 51 -1.30 -14.93 2.45
N THR A 52 -1.75 -13.81 1.89
CA THR A 52 -0.88 -12.70 1.50
C THR A 52 -0.19 -12.08 2.71
N PRO A 53 0.95 -11.41 2.53
CA PRO A 53 1.59 -10.64 3.61
C PRO A 53 0.65 -9.59 4.23
N GLU A 54 -0.21 -8.97 3.42
CA GLU A 54 -1.22 -8.02 3.85
C GLU A 54 -2.25 -8.67 4.79
N GLY A 55 -2.81 -9.80 4.39
CA GLY A 55 -3.77 -10.55 5.21
C GLY A 55 -3.20 -10.99 6.54
N LYS A 56 -1.98 -11.51 6.54
CA LYS A 56 -1.24 -11.89 7.76
C LYS A 56 -1.01 -10.70 8.67
N SER A 57 -0.67 -9.54 8.11
CA SER A 57 -0.44 -8.31 8.88
C SER A 57 -1.72 -7.81 9.57
N ILE A 58 -2.88 -8.00 8.96
CA ILE A 58 -4.18 -7.65 9.57
C ILE A 58 -4.43 -8.51 10.81
N VAL A 59 -4.19 -9.81 10.71
CA VAL A 59 -4.34 -10.74 11.85
C VAL A 59 -3.37 -10.39 12.98
N GLU A 60 -2.12 -10.06 12.66
CA GLU A 60 -1.13 -9.62 13.65
C GLU A 60 -1.56 -8.34 14.36
N LEU A 61 -2.00 -7.33 13.61
CA LEU A 61 -2.49 -6.07 14.17
C LEU A 61 -3.69 -6.30 15.10
N GLY A 62 -4.59 -7.20 14.73
CA GLY A 62 -5.72 -7.60 15.57
C GLY A 62 -5.28 -8.26 16.88
N ARG A 63 -4.24 -9.09 16.84
CA ARG A 63 -3.67 -9.72 18.05
C ARG A 63 -3.03 -8.69 18.98
N GLU A 64 -2.36 -7.69 18.44
CA GLU A 64 -1.80 -6.56 19.21
C GLU A 64 -2.90 -5.77 19.93
N SER A 65 -4.11 -5.74 19.37
CA SER A 65 -5.30 -5.14 20.00
C SER A 65 -5.93 -6.02 21.09
N HIS A 66 -5.20 -7.01 21.60
CA HIS A 66 -5.62 -7.94 22.66
C HIS A 66 -6.74 -8.91 22.31
N LEU A 67 -7.09 -9.05 21.02
CA LEU A 67 -7.99 -10.10 20.54
C LEU A 67 -7.19 -11.39 20.30
N ARG A 68 -7.52 -12.43 21.08
CA ARG A 68 -6.88 -13.74 20.92
C ARG A 68 -7.64 -14.56 19.88
N MET A 69 -6.93 -15.47 19.19
CA MET A 69 -7.57 -16.37 18.21
C MET A 69 -8.73 -17.16 18.80
N ARG A 70 -8.66 -17.56 20.08
CA ARG A 70 -9.76 -18.21 20.78
C ARG A 70 -11.02 -17.34 20.91
N ASP A 71 -10.86 -16.02 20.93
CA ASP A 71 -11.97 -15.06 20.99
C ASP A 71 -12.64 -14.88 19.62
N ILE A 72 -11.99 -15.44 18.57
CA ILE A 72 -12.43 -15.39 17.18
C ILE A 72 -12.99 -16.74 16.74
N ASP A 73 -12.88 -17.77 17.60
CA ASP A 73 -13.34 -19.13 17.30
C ASP A 73 -14.86 -19.13 17.07
N THR A 74 -15.18 -18.90 15.83
CA THR A 74 -16.54 -18.91 15.31
C THR A 74 -16.56 -19.93 14.18
N ALA A 75 -17.60 -20.75 14.11
CA ALA A 75 -17.71 -21.72 13.04
C ALA A 75 -17.78 -21.04 11.67
N VAL A 76 -16.67 -21.02 10.98
CA VAL A 76 -16.59 -20.58 9.58
C VAL A 76 -17.07 -21.70 8.70
N THR A 77 -18.13 -21.45 7.94
CA THR A 77 -18.71 -22.45 7.03
C THR A 77 -18.14 -22.34 5.62
N ARG A 78 -17.73 -21.16 5.23
CA ARG A 78 -17.17 -20.90 3.90
C ARG A 78 -16.11 -19.80 3.94
N MET A 79 -14.99 -20.05 3.26
CA MET A 79 -13.96 -19.05 3.01
C MET A 79 -14.09 -18.53 1.59
N ILE A 80 -14.13 -17.21 1.42
CA ILE A 80 -14.21 -16.53 0.13
C ILE A 80 -12.82 -16.00 -0.20
N LYS A 81 -12.19 -16.60 -1.21
CA LYS A 81 -10.88 -16.16 -1.69
C LYS A 81 -11.03 -14.94 -2.59
N PHE A 82 -10.01 -14.09 -2.56
CA PHE A 82 -9.93 -12.95 -3.46
C PHE A 82 -9.88 -13.40 -4.92
N THR A 83 -10.68 -12.74 -5.77
CA THR A 83 -10.60 -12.86 -7.22
C THR A 83 -10.48 -11.48 -7.86
N ALA A 84 -9.88 -11.40 -9.04
CA ALA A 84 -9.76 -10.14 -9.79
C ALA A 84 -11.13 -9.57 -10.19
N GLU A 85 -12.13 -10.44 -10.34
CA GLU A 85 -13.50 -10.08 -10.69
C GLU A 85 -14.24 -9.44 -9.51
N THR A 86 -14.22 -10.10 -8.35
CA THR A 86 -14.94 -9.61 -7.15
C THR A 86 -14.16 -8.56 -6.36
N ARG A 87 -12.84 -8.59 -6.46
CA ARG A 87 -11.90 -7.71 -5.74
C ARG A 87 -12.18 -7.66 -4.22
N CYS A 88 -12.70 -8.74 -3.68
CA CYS A 88 -12.95 -8.91 -2.26
C CYS A 88 -12.70 -10.35 -1.80
N SER A 89 -12.48 -10.50 -0.51
CA SER A 89 -12.35 -11.78 0.18
C SER A 89 -13.16 -11.75 1.46
N GLY A 90 -13.34 -12.86 2.11
CA GLY A 90 -14.06 -12.90 3.38
C GLY A 90 -14.46 -14.29 3.84
N VAL A 91 -15.44 -14.32 4.72
CA VAL A 91 -15.96 -15.55 5.31
C VAL A 91 -17.48 -15.51 5.44
N ASP A 92 -18.09 -16.69 5.40
CA ASP A 92 -19.46 -16.90 5.84
C ASP A 92 -19.43 -17.74 7.12
N LEU A 93 -20.18 -17.32 8.12
CA LEU A 93 -20.24 -17.97 9.42
C LEU A 93 -21.48 -18.88 9.53
N ALA A 94 -21.45 -19.81 10.49
CA ALA A 94 -22.53 -20.76 10.70
C ALA A 94 -23.87 -20.12 11.08
N ASP A 95 -23.83 -18.94 11.70
CA ASP A 95 -25.02 -18.16 12.06
C ASP A 95 -25.63 -17.36 10.88
N GLY A 96 -25.06 -17.49 9.70
CA GLY A 96 -25.48 -16.77 8.50
C GLY A 96 -24.80 -15.42 8.30
N THR A 97 -23.93 -14.99 9.20
CA THR A 97 -23.17 -13.73 9.05
C THR A 97 -22.21 -13.84 7.88
N ARG A 98 -22.19 -12.82 7.04
CA ARG A 98 -21.27 -12.70 5.89
C ARG A 98 -20.36 -11.52 6.10
N ILE A 99 -19.05 -11.75 6.12
CA ILE A 99 -18.04 -10.70 6.26
C ILE A 99 -17.24 -10.62 4.96
N ARG A 100 -17.09 -9.42 4.41
CA ARG A 100 -16.31 -9.16 3.21
C ARG A 100 -15.34 -8.01 3.44
N LYS A 101 -14.17 -8.16 2.86
CA LYS A 101 -13.07 -7.20 2.90
C LYS A 101 -12.58 -6.96 1.48
N GLY A 102 -12.37 -5.71 1.09
CA GLY A 102 -11.87 -5.41 -0.24
C GLY A 102 -11.70 -3.92 -0.52
N ALA A 103 -11.45 -3.62 -1.79
CA ALA A 103 -11.32 -2.25 -2.25
C ALA A 103 -12.63 -1.46 -2.08
N PHE A 104 -12.51 -0.15 -1.93
CA PHE A 104 -13.63 0.77 -1.73
C PHE A 104 -14.78 0.54 -2.71
N ASP A 105 -14.49 0.54 -4.02
CA ASP A 105 -15.54 0.42 -5.04
C ASP A 105 -16.28 -0.93 -4.95
N SER A 106 -15.56 -2.00 -4.67
CA SER A 106 -16.14 -3.35 -4.59
C SER A 106 -17.06 -3.49 -3.38
N ILE A 107 -16.64 -3.03 -2.22
CA ILE A 107 -17.44 -3.12 -0.99
C ILE A 107 -18.59 -2.12 -1.03
N ARG A 108 -18.38 -0.92 -1.57
CA ARG A 108 -19.45 0.06 -1.80
C ARG A 108 -20.57 -0.53 -2.66
N ALA A 109 -20.22 -1.20 -3.75
CA ALA A 109 -21.20 -1.85 -4.63
C ALA A 109 -22.01 -2.94 -3.89
N ILE A 110 -21.39 -3.70 -3.00
CA ILE A 110 -22.08 -4.71 -2.17
C ILE A 110 -23.11 -4.01 -1.26
N ALA A 111 -22.73 -2.95 -0.57
CA ALA A 111 -23.62 -2.22 0.33
C ALA A 111 -24.78 -1.56 -0.43
N GLU A 112 -24.51 -0.88 -1.52
CA GLU A 112 -25.52 -0.18 -2.33
C GLU A 112 -26.54 -1.12 -2.94
N ARG A 113 -26.12 -2.29 -3.44
CA ARG A 113 -27.04 -3.31 -3.95
C ARG A 113 -28.01 -3.83 -2.90
N ALA A 114 -27.62 -3.82 -1.65
CA ALA A 114 -28.46 -4.20 -0.52
C ALA A 114 -29.30 -3.03 0.03
N GLY A 115 -29.20 -1.84 -0.58
CA GLY A 115 -29.92 -0.65 -0.14
C GLY A 115 -29.28 0.04 1.08
N ASN A 116 -28.05 -0.28 1.42
CA ASN A 116 -27.32 0.35 2.51
C ASN A 116 -26.48 1.53 2.00
N GLU A 117 -26.56 2.64 2.70
CA GLU A 117 -25.72 3.80 2.40
C GLU A 117 -24.28 3.58 2.88
N PHE A 118 -23.33 4.13 2.11
CA PHE A 118 -21.96 4.19 2.55
C PHE A 118 -21.77 5.39 3.48
N PRO A 119 -21.30 5.20 4.75
CA PRO A 119 -21.15 6.29 5.70
C PRO A 119 -20.21 7.38 5.18
N LEU A 120 -20.65 8.63 5.20
CA LEU A 120 -19.87 9.77 4.69
C LEU A 120 -18.54 9.93 5.42
N GLU A 121 -18.53 9.77 6.74
CA GLU A 121 -17.30 9.85 7.54
C GLU A 121 -16.28 8.77 7.17
N THR A 122 -16.76 7.56 6.85
CA THR A 122 -15.90 6.45 6.42
C THR A 122 -15.31 6.74 5.04
N GLU A 123 -16.09 7.31 4.14
CA GLU A 123 -15.59 7.75 2.83
C GLU A 123 -14.54 8.86 2.97
N GLN A 124 -14.74 9.81 3.86
CA GLN A 124 -13.73 10.84 4.17
C GLN A 124 -12.45 10.25 4.74
N ARG A 125 -12.57 9.23 5.60
CA ARG A 125 -11.41 8.50 6.13
C ARG A 125 -10.64 7.79 5.01
N ILE A 126 -11.34 7.16 4.08
CA ILE A 126 -10.74 6.50 2.92
C ILE A 126 -9.95 7.51 2.09
N ARG A 127 -10.49 8.67 1.81
CA ARG A 127 -9.81 9.74 1.08
C ARG A 127 -8.57 10.24 1.80
N THR A 128 -8.64 10.41 3.12
CA THR A 128 -7.50 10.81 3.95
C THR A 128 -6.39 9.76 3.90
N ILE A 129 -6.71 8.48 4.05
CA ILE A 129 -5.75 7.39 3.97
C ILE A 129 -5.07 7.37 2.59
N SER A 130 -5.85 7.42 1.52
CA SER A 130 -5.33 7.42 0.15
C SER A 130 -4.45 8.64 -0.13
N GLY A 131 -4.86 9.82 0.35
CA GLY A 131 -4.11 11.06 0.20
C GLY A 131 -2.76 11.06 0.93
N ASN A 132 -2.65 10.29 2.01
CA ASN A 132 -1.42 10.13 2.79
C ASN A 132 -0.56 8.92 2.36
N GLY A 133 -0.84 8.36 1.20
CA GLY A 133 -0.06 7.23 0.65
C GLY A 133 -0.44 5.85 1.19
N GLY A 134 -1.46 5.77 2.02
CA GLY A 134 -2.00 4.50 2.51
C GLY A 134 -2.94 3.84 1.51
N THR A 135 -3.20 2.57 1.74
CA THR A 135 -4.22 1.81 1.01
C THR A 135 -5.37 1.48 1.96
N PRO A 136 -6.58 1.95 1.69
CA PRO A 136 -7.74 1.60 2.48
C PRO A 136 -8.33 0.26 2.02
N LEU A 137 -8.57 -0.65 2.97
CA LEU A 137 -9.42 -1.81 2.76
C LEU A 137 -10.71 -1.63 3.56
N VAL A 138 -11.84 -1.78 2.91
CA VAL A 138 -13.15 -1.63 3.54
C VAL A 138 -13.68 -2.99 3.97
N VAL A 139 -14.27 -3.05 5.15
CA VAL A 139 -14.88 -4.25 5.72
C VAL A 139 -16.38 -4.02 5.89
N CYS A 140 -17.18 -4.97 5.42
CA CYS A 140 -18.62 -5.00 5.64
C CYS A 140 -19.06 -6.31 6.27
N GLU A 141 -20.17 -6.24 6.99
CA GLU A 141 -20.84 -7.38 7.60
C GLU A 141 -22.33 -7.33 7.25
N ASN A 142 -22.83 -8.40 6.65
CA ASN A 142 -24.19 -8.46 6.12
C ASN A 142 -24.54 -7.23 5.29
N GLU A 143 -23.64 -6.88 4.36
CA GLU A 143 -23.72 -5.76 3.43
C GLU A 143 -23.77 -4.35 4.10
N LYS A 144 -23.48 -4.27 5.42
CA LYS A 144 -23.33 -3.00 6.14
C LYS A 144 -21.86 -2.69 6.36
N ILE A 145 -21.47 -1.46 6.09
CA ILE A 145 -20.09 -1.03 6.27
C ILE A 145 -19.74 -0.98 7.76
N LEU A 146 -18.67 -1.66 8.15
CA LEU A 146 -18.16 -1.66 9.52
C LEU A 146 -17.02 -0.67 9.74
N GLY A 147 -16.17 -0.48 8.75
CA GLY A 147 -15.01 0.39 8.87
C GLY A 147 -13.94 0.15 7.83
N VAL A 148 -12.76 0.68 8.08
CA VAL A 148 -11.62 0.68 7.17
C VAL A 148 -10.35 0.19 7.86
N ILE A 149 -9.56 -0.60 7.15
CA ILE A 149 -8.21 -0.98 7.54
C ILE A 149 -7.23 -0.13 6.71
N GLU A 150 -6.30 0.54 7.37
CA GLU A 150 -5.20 1.24 6.71
C GLU A 150 -4.01 0.32 6.51
N LEU A 151 -3.60 0.15 5.26
CA LEU A 151 -2.35 -0.51 4.89
C LEU A 151 -1.35 0.53 4.41
N GLN A 152 -0.09 0.36 4.76
CA GLN A 152 0.99 1.23 4.29
C GLN A 152 2.11 0.41 3.66
N ASP A 153 2.77 1.01 2.67
CA ASP A 153 4.01 0.46 2.12
C ASP A 153 5.09 0.42 3.21
N ILE A 154 5.84 -0.67 3.23
CA ILE A 154 6.94 -0.83 4.18
C ILE A 154 8.20 -0.30 3.52
N ILE A 155 8.75 0.78 4.07
CA ILE A 155 10.03 1.35 3.65
C ILE A 155 11.14 0.43 4.16
N LYS A 156 12.12 0.13 3.30
CA LYS A 156 13.25 -0.72 3.67
C LYS A 156 13.99 -0.15 4.88
N PRO A 157 14.28 -0.98 5.91
CA PRO A 157 15.07 -0.53 7.05
C PRO A 157 16.44 0.00 6.61
N GLY A 158 16.85 1.13 7.19
CA GLY A 158 18.16 1.73 6.90
C GLY A 158 18.25 2.49 5.58
N ILE A 159 17.16 2.57 4.80
CA ILE A 159 17.17 3.28 3.49
C ILE A 159 17.42 4.78 3.65
N ARG A 160 16.85 5.39 4.69
CA ARG A 160 17.01 6.82 4.96
C ARG A 160 18.47 7.19 5.24
N GLU A 161 19.16 6.40 6.04
CA GLU A 161 20.58 6.59 6.37
C GLU A 161 21.44 6.40 5.12
N ARG A 162 21.12 5.48 4.24
CA ARG A 162 21.81 5.28 2.97
C ARG A 162 21.67 6.50 2.07
N PHE A 163 20.49 7.08 1.97
CA PHE A 163 20.27 8.29 1.18
C PHE A 163 20.97 9.49 1.76
N GLU A 164 21.06 9.63 3.08
CA GLU A 164 21.86 10.67 3.73
C GLU A 164 23.34 10.55 3.42
N ARG A 165 23.88 9.33 3.39
CA ARG A 165 25.28 9.09 2.97
C ARG A 165 25.52 9.47 1.52
N LEU A 166 24.61 9.10 0.62
CA LEU A 166 24.69 9.46 -0.80
C LEU A 166 24.65 10.98 -0.99
N ARG A 167 23.79 11.67 -0.26
CA ARG A 167 23.71 13.13 -0.27
C ARG A 167 25.03 13.78 0.15
N LYS A 168 25.67 13.27 1.20
CA LYS A 168 27.00 13.73 1.63
C LYS A 168 28.09 13.51 0.60
N MET A 169 27.92 12.50 -0.26
CA MET A 169 28.82 12.22 -1.38
C MET A 169 28.50 13.07 -2.63
N GLY A 170 27.50 13.94 -2.56
CA GLY A 170 27.07 14.75 -3.69
C GLY A 170 26.11 14.07 -4.66
N VAL A 171 25.58 12.89 -4.31
CA VAL A 171 24.62 12.16 -5.14
C VAL A 171 23.20 12.61 -4.82
N LYS A 172 22.46 13.05 -5.83
CA LYS A 172 21.04 13.36 -5.76
C LYS A 172 20.22 12.08 -5.92
N THR A 173 19.26 11.86 -5.03
CA THR A 173 18.33 10.73 -5.11
C THR A 173 16.96 11.18 -5.58
N VAL A 174 16.39 10.47 -6.56
CA VAL A 174 15.08 10.77 -7.14
C VAL A 174 14.24 9.51 -7.17
N MET A 175 13.12 9.54 -6.48
CA MET A 175 12.14 8.44 -6.48
C MET A 175 11.22 8.57 -7.69
N VAL A 176 10.98 7.45 -8.38
CA VAL A 176 10.02 7.35 -9.47
C VAL A 176 8.88 6.43 -9.07
N THR A 177 7.65 6.88 -9.24
CA THR A 177 6.46 6.12 -8.87
C THR A 177 5.27 6.42 -9.79
N GLY A 178 4.41 5.45 -10.00
CA GLY A 178 3.11 5.64 -10.64
C GLY A 178 2.04 6.27 -9.74
N ASP A 179 2.34 6.47 -8.44
CA ASP A 179 1.42 7.06 -7.49
C ASP A 179 1.08 8.52 -7.82
N ASN A 180 -0.03 9.02 -7.29
CA ASN A 180 -0.38 10.44 -7.39
C ASN A 180 0.64 11.32 -6.64
N PRO A 181 0.70 12.65 -6.93
CA PRO A 181 1.68 13.55 -6.33
C PRO A 181 1.65 13.61 -4.79
N LEU A 182 0.49 13.55 -4.17
CA LEU A 182 0.36 13.59 -2.70
C LEU A 182 0.96 12.34 -2.05
N THR A 183 0.63 11.18 -2.57
CA THR A 183 1.18 9.90 -2.13
C THR A 183 2.68 9.84 -2.35
N ALA A 184 3.15 10.24 -3.52
CA ALA A 184 4.57 10.28 -3.86
C ALA A 184 5.35 11.20 -2.92
N LYS A 185 4.84 12.39 -2.65
CA LYS A 185 5.44 13.35 -1.72
C LYS A 185 5.56 12.77 -0.30
N TYR A 186 4.50 12.12 0.19
CA TYR A 186 4.50 11.50 1.51
C TYR A 186 5.57 10.41 1.64
N ILE A 187 5.64 9.51 0.68
CA ILE A 187 6.63 8.42 0.67
C ILE A 187 8.06 8.99 0.51
N ALA A 188 8.25 9.96 -0.38
CA ALA A 188 9.53 10.60 -0.62
C ALA A 188 10.10 11.26 0.66
N GLN A 189 9.27 11.99 1.37
CA GLN A 189 9.65 12.62 2.65
C GLN A 189 9.98 11.58 3.71
N LYS A 190 9.19 10.52 3.80
CA LYS A 190 9.40 9.43 4.77
C LYS A 190 10.66 8.62 4.48
N ALA A 191 10.97 8.39 3.21
CA ALA A 191 12.18 7.69 2.78
C ALA A 191 13.44 8.57 2.81
N GLY A 192 13.29 9.88 2.75
CA GLY A 192 14.41 10.83 2.76
C GLY A 192 15.10 11.02 1.41
N VAL A 193 14.40 10.79 0.29
CA VAL A 193 14.91 11.13 -1.05
C VAL A 193 14.86 12.62 -1.31
N ASP A 194 15.69 13.10 -2.23
CA ASP A 194 15.80 14.54 -2.53
C ASP A 194 14.65 15.06 -3.39
N ASP A 195 14.15 14.22 -4.31
CA ASP A 195 13.08 14.59 -5.23
C ASP A 195 12.27 13.37 -5.66
N PHE A 196 11.17 13.57 -6.35
CA PHE A 196 10.33 12.49 -6.84
C PHE A 196 9.64 12.84 -8.15
N ILE A 197 9.31 11.81 -8.93
CA ILE A 197 8.50 11.89 -10.13
C ILE A 197 7.25 11.05 -9.87
N ALA A 198 6.09 11.72 -9.77
CA ALA A 198 4.79 11.09 -9.57
C ALA A 198 4.11 10.79 -10.90
N GLU A 199 3.11 9.89 -10.89
CA GLU A 199 2.34 9.51 -12.08
C GLU A 199 3.22 9.12 -13.28
N ALA A 200 4.39 8.56 -12.97
CA ALA A 200 5.42 8.26 -13.96
C ALA A 200 5.00 7.11 -14.87
N LYS A 201 5.12 7.35 -16.15
CA LYS A 201 5.05 6.32 -17.20
C LYS A 201 6.48 5.85 -17.54
N PRO A 202 6.64 4.68 -18.17
CA PRO A 202 7.98 4.24 -18.59
C PRO A 202 8.76 5.27 -19.42
N GLU A 203 8.05 6.01 -20.27
CA GLU A 203 8.64 7.05 -21.11
C GLU A 203 9.20 8.23 -20.30
N ASP A 204 8.53 8.59 -19.20
CA ASP A 204 8.94 9.71 -18.34
C ASP A 204 10.28 9.45 -17.67
N LYS A 205 10.55 8.19 -17.30
CA LYS A 205 11.83 7.77 -16.74
C LYS A 205 12.96 7.98 -17.75
N MET A 206 12.73 7.57 -18.99
CA MET A 206 13.72 7.74 -20.08
C MET A 206 13.98 9.20 -20.39
N GLU A 207 12.94 10.02 -20.46
CA GLU A 207 13.06 11.46 -20.69
C GLU A 207 13.88 12.15 -19.60
N TYR A 208 13.61 11.82 -18.34
CA TYR A 208 14.35 12.36 -17.20
C TYR A 208 15.84 12.01 -17.28
N ILE A 209 16.17 10.76 -17.57
CA ILE A 209 17.55 10.29 -17.72
C ILE A 209 18.25 11.06 -18.85
N ARG A 210 17.63 11.17 -20.01
CA ARG A 210 18.18 11.90 -21.16
C ARG A 210 18.44 13.37 -20.86
N LYS A 211 17.50 14.03 -20.18
CA LYS A 211 17.63 15.41 -19.77
C LYS A 211 18.82 15.63 -18.85
N GLU A 212 18.99 14.81 -17.85
CA GLU A 212 20.13 14.87 -16.93
C GLU A 212 21.45 14.60 -17.65
N GLN A 213 21.48 13.62 -18.56
CA GLN A 213 22.66 13.31 -19.38
C GLN A 213 23.04 14.46 -20.32
N GLN A 214 22.07 15.18 -20.90
CA GLN A 214 22.29 16.35 -21.72
C GLN A 214 22.92 17.51 -20.94
N GLU A 215 22.67 17.58 -19.64
CA GLU A 215 23.30 18.52 -18.72
C GLU A 215 24.70 18.09 -18.27
N GLY A 216 25.21 16.97 -18.79
CA GLY A 216 26.52 16.43 -18.47
C GLY A 216 26.60 15.66 -17.19
N LYS A 217 25.46 15.23 -16.65
CA LYS A 217 25.38 14.45 -15.42
C LYS A 217 25.38 12.94 -15.69
N LEU A 218 26.04 12.18 -14.84
CA LEU A 218 25.97 10.73 -14.84
C LEU A 218 24.77 10.27 -14.03
N VAL A 219 23.91 9.47 -14.63
CA VAL A 219 22.66 8.97 -14.04
C VAL A 219 22.75 7.46 -13.86
N ALA A 220 22.67 7.01 -12.63
CA ALA A 220 22.46 5.60 -12.32
C ALA A 220 20.96 5.37 -12.03
N MET A 221 20.49 4.19 -12.36
CA MET A 221 19.13 3.77 -12.08
C MET A 221 19.12 2.44 -11.31
N MET A 222 18.24 2.37 -10.31
CA MET A 222 17.91 1.14 -9.61
C MET A 222 16.42 0.85 -9.79
N GLY A 223 16.10 -0.30 -10.36
CA GLY A 223 14.75 -0.81 -10.54
C GLY A 223 14.73 -2.32 -10.35
N ASP A 224 13.54 -2.89 -10.22
CA ASP A 224 13.36 -4.31 -9.88
C ASP A 224 12.96 -5.20 -11.05
N GLY A 225 12.85 -4.66 -12.29
CA GLY A 225 12.39 -5.54 -13.30
C GLY A 225 12.11 -5.05 -14.72
N THR A 226 11.31 -5.83 -15.40
CA THR A 226 11.05 -5.77 -16.84
C THR A 226 10.46 -4.44 -17.35
N ASN A 227 9.69 -3.76 -16.50
CA ASN A 227 9.10 -2.45 -16.86
C ASN A 227 10.14 -1.31 -16.90
N ASP A 228 11.29 -1.51 -16.27
CA ASP A 228 12.37 -0.54 -16.20
C ASP A 228 13.48 -0.80 -17.23
N ALA A 229 13.40 -1.89 -17.98
CA ALA A 229 14.45 -2.29 -18.91
C ALA A 229 14.88 -1.20 -19.90
N PRO A 230 13.99 -0.43 -20.54
CA PRO A 230 14.40 0.66 -21.41
C PRO A 230 15.12 1.78 -20.67
N ALA A 231 14.65 2.14 -19.47
CA ALA A 231 15.27 3.17 -18.65
C ALA A 231 16.62 2.72 -18.09
N LEU A 232 16.73 1.46 -17.67
CA LEU A 232 17.99 0.86 -17.23
C LEU A 232 19.03 0.82 -18.34
N ALA A 233 18.60 0.56 -19.57
CA ALA A 233 19.48 0.57 -20.73
C ALA A 233 19.95 1.99 -21.13
N GLN A 234 19.16 3.02 -20.82
CA GLN A 234 19.51 4.43 -21.11
C GLN A 234 20.42 5.05 -20.04
N ALA A 235 20.36 4.55 -18.81
CA ALA A 235 21.22 5.05 -17.72
C ALA A 235 22.70 4.68 -17.93
N ASP A 236 23.60 5.41 -17.27
CA ASP A 236 25.06 5.18 -17.31
C ASP A 236 25.51 4.02 -16.32
#